data_71a994c1b74ae9e8a1e0202cd087da37
#
_entry.id   71a994c1b74ae9e8a1e0202cd087da37
#
_cell.length_a   1.000
_cell.length_b   1.000
_cell.length_c   1.000
_cell.angle_alpha   90.00
_cell.angle_beta   90.00
_cell.angle_gamma   90.00
#
_symmetry.space_group_name_H-M   'P 1'
#
loop_
_entity.id
_entity.type
_entity.pdbx_description
1 polymer ?
#
loop_
_entity_poly.entity_id
_entity_poly.type
_entity_poly.pdbx_seq_one_letter_code
_entity_poly.pdbx_strand_id
1 'polypeptide(L)'
;KWKKHEILEKKIGDLIISASKNENKVKLEWNKDLIFDKILSKIGIIPLPPYLKRDAEDSDYDNYQTVYSQKKGSIAAPTAGLHFNHNIINEIEKKYTIDFFTLHVGLGTFKPITNENIQKHEMHSEEIVVTKQNILKIYEANNITAVGTTSLRVLESIYYLGSILSLIHI
;
A
#
# COMPACT_ATOMS: atom_id res chain seq x y z
N LYS A 1 25.49 -2.45 3.73
CA LYS A 1 24.75 -3.72 3.45
C LYS A 1 24.66 -4.48 4.76
N TRP A 2 23.43 -4.77 5.25
CA TRP A 2 23.21 -5.46 6.53
C TRP A 2 23.78 -6.88 6.46
N LYS A 3 24.67 -7.23 7.39
CA LYS A 3 25.31 -8.56 7.42
C LYS A 3 24.38 -9.58 8.10
N LYS A 4 24.53 -10.84 7.75
CA LYS A 4 23.79 -11.94 8.40
C LYS A 4 24.18 -11.98 9.89
N HIS A 5 23.18 -12.09 10.78
CA HIS A 5 23.34 -12.05 12.24
C HIS A 5 23.83 -10.72 12.85
N GLU A 6 23.90 -9.66 12.09
CA GLU A 6 24.19 -8.33 12.65
C GLU A 6 22.93 -7.80 13.36
N ILE A 7 23.12 -7.30 14.59
CA ILE A 7 22.07 -6.62 15.35
C ILE A 7 22.36 -5.14 15.25
N LEU A 8 21.38 -4.38 14.76
CA LEU A 8 21.45 -2.92 14.74
C LEU A 8 20.67 -2.37 15.93
N GLU A 9 21.23 -1.41 16.63
CA GLU A 9 20.56 -0.75 17.74
C GLU A 9 20.40 0.75 17.49
N LYS A 10 19.24 1.29 17.89
CA LYS A 10 18.95 2.71 17.90
C LYS A 10 18.47 3.10 19.29
N LYS A 11 19.09 4.13 19.86
CA LYS A 11 18.71 4.70 21.15
C LYS A 11 18.05 6.06 20.94
N ILE A 12 16.87 6.26 21.53
CA ILE A 12 16.12 7.52 21.51
C ILE A 12 15.69 7.83 22.95
N GLY A 13 16.45 8.70 23.63
CA GLY A 13 16.32 8.87 25.08
C GLY A 13 16.54 7.54 25.80
N ASP A 14 15.57 7.09 26.58
CA ASP A 14 15.60 5.81 27.30
C ASP A 14 15.07 4.63 26.47
N LEU A 15 14.53 4.87 25.29
CA LEU A 15 14.06 3.82 24.39
C LEU A 15 15.23 3.24 23.61
N ILE A 16 15.45 1.94 23.77
CA ILE A 16 16.42 1.17 23.00
C ILE A 16 15.65 0.23 22.09
N ILE A 17 15.93 0.30 20.81
CA ILE A 17 15.31 -0.55 19.79
C ILE A 17 16.43 -1.33 19.11
N SER A 18 16.30 -2.65 19.10
CA SER A 18 17.20 -3.55 18.38
C SER A 18 16.48 -4.17 17.18
N ALA A 19 17.22 -4.33 16.10
CA ALA A 19 16.75 -4.96 14.88
C ALA A 19 17.69 -6.08 14.47
N SER A 20 17.16 -7.26 14.29
CA SER A 20 17.89 -8.44 13.81
C SER A 20 17.28 -8.94 12.50
N LYS A 21 18.15 -9.30 11.54
CA LYS A 21 17.71 -9.79 10.23
C LYS A 21 17.79 -11.30 10.18
N ASN A 22 16.67 -11.94 9.85
CA ASN A 22 16.61 -13.36 9.55
C ASN A 22 16.01 -13.52 8.13
N GLU A 23 16.84 -13.90 7.18
CA GLU A 23 16.49 -14.02 5.76
C GLU A 23 15.81 -12.74 5.21
N ASN A 24 14.52 -12.83 4.87
CA ASN A 24 13.72 -11.70 4.35
C ASN A 24 12.89 -10.99 5.42
N LYS A 25 13.02 -11.40 6.70
CA LYS A 25 12.29 -10.80 7.82
C LYS A 25 13.23 -10.02 8.72
N VAL A 26 12.72 -8.96 9.30
CA VAL A 26 13.41 -8.19 10.35
C VAL A 26 12.60 -8.34 11.63
N LYS A 27 13.25 -8.80 12.68
CA LYS A 27 12.70 -8.83 14.04
C LYS A 27 13.09 -7.54 14.72
N LEU A 28 12.12 -6.83 15.27
CA LEU A 28 12.33 -5.66 16.11
C LEU A 28 11.99 -6.01 17.56
N GLU A 29 12.84 -5.58 18.47
CA GLU A 29 12.66 -5.70 19.92
C GLU A 29 12.96 -4.35 20.57
N TRP A 30 12.26 -4.03 21.65
CA TRP A 30 12.46 -2.77 22.39
C TRP A 30 12.22 -2.96 23.88
N ASN A 31 12.83 -2.05 24.67
CA ASN A 31 12.89 -2.13 26.13
C ASN A 31 11.75 -1.43 26.88
N LYS A 32 10.74 -0.92 26.19
CA LYS A 32 9.60 -0.22 26.79
C LYS A 32 8.28 -0.92 26.46
N ASP A 33 7.30 -0.80 27.33
CA ASP A 33 5.93 -1.25 27.05
C ASP A 33 5.22 -0.26 26.11
N LEU A 34 5.53 -0.37 24.83
CA LEU A 34 4.98 0.44 23.75
C LEU A 34 4.45 -0.46 22.64
N ILE A 35 3.30 -0.12 22.08
CA ILE A 35 2.77 -0.78 20.89
C ILE A 35 3.63 -0.47 19.66
N PHE A 36 3.67 -1.39 18.71
CA PHE A 36 4.48 -1.28 17.48
C PHE A 36 4.27 0.03 16.73
N ASP A 37 3.01 0.50 16.59
CA ASP A 37 2.70 1.77 15.92
C ASP A 37 3.43 2.97 16.54
N LYS A 38 3.57 2.99 17.88
CA LYS A 38 4.32 4.05 18.57
C LYS A 38 5.83 3.94 18.36
N ILE A 39 6.35 2.74 18.23
CA ILE A 39 7.75 2.54 17.85
C ILE A 39 7.96 3.03 16.42
N LEU A 40 7.10 2.60 15.49
CA LEU A 40 7.20 2.97 14.09
C LEU A 40 7.12 4.49 13.89
N SER A 41 6.23 5.18 14.60
CA SER A 41 6.14 6.66 14.54
C SER A 41 7.38 7.40 15.05
N LYS A 42 8.22 6.74 15.89
CA LYS A 42 9.45 7.34 16.42
C LYS A 42 10.68 7.08 15.54
N ILE A 43 10.72 5.98 14.81
CA ILE A 43 11.90 5.57 14.05
C ILE A 43 11.63 5.42 12.56
N GLY A 44 10.36 5.27 12.18
CA GLY A 44 9.97 5.06 10.80
C GLY A 44 10.19 6.31 9.95
N ILE A 45 10.60 6.09 8.72
CA ILE A 45 10.71 7.12 7.68
C ILE A 45 9.77 6.67 6.56
N ILE A 46 9.05 7.61 5.97
CA ILE A 46 8.19 7.31 4.82
C ILE A 46 9.07 6.81 3.66
N PRO A 47 8.80 5.61 3.13
CA PRO A 47 9.52 5.11 1.98
C PRO A 47 9.05 5.82 0.71
N LEU A 48 9.75 6.87 0.31
CA LEU A 48 9.46 7.54 -0.95
C LEU A 48 9.84 6.67 -2.16
N PRO A 49 9.12 6.81 -3.28
CA PRO A 49 9.48 6.13 -4.52
C PRO A 49 10.91 6.46 -4.95
N PRO A 50 11.71 5.49 -5.40
CA PRO A 50 13.12 5.69 -5.75
C PRO A 50 13.37 6.74 -6.85
N TYR A 51 12.37 7.02 -7.69
CA TYR A 51 12.49 8.02 -8.76
C TYR A 51 12.54 9.46 -8.24
N LEU A 52 12.12 9.73 -6.99
CA LEU A 52 12.20 11.06 -6.38
C LEU A 52 13.64 11.47 -6.05
N LYS A 53 14.56 10.51 -5.88
CA LYS A 53 16.00 10.70 -5.68
C LYS A 53 16.35 11.70 -4.56
N ARG A 54 15.56 11.74 -3.52
CA ARG A 54 15.78 12.55 -2.31
C ARG A 54 15.34 11.77 -1.07
N ASP A 55 15.80 12.17 0.09
CA ASP A 55 15.33 11.69 1.37
C ASP A 55 13.92 12.23 1.68
N ALA A 56 13.22 11.54 2.57
CA ALA A 56 11.91 11.98 3.04
C ALA A 56 12.07 13.19 3.97
N GLU A 57 11.16 14.13 3.84
CA GLU A 57 11.02 15.33 4.65
C GLU A 57 9.75 15.23 5.51
N ASP A 58 9.65 16.07 6.56
CA ASP A 58 8.47 16.06 7.44
C ASP A 58 7.16 16.33 6.69
N SER A 59 7.21 17.17 5.66
CA SER A 59 6.05 17.47 4.81
C SER A 59 5.54 16.26 4.01
N ASP A 60 6.38 15.23 3.80
CA ASP A 60 5.96 14.04 3.07
C ASP A 60 4.98 13.18 3.87
N TYR A 61 4.96 13.30 5.20
CA TYR A 61 3.98 12.59 6.02
C TYR A 61 2.55 12.95 5.66
N ASP A 62 2.31 14.19 5.27
CA ASP A 62 0.99 14.66 4.82
C ASP A 62 0.85 14.60 3.30
N ASN A 63 1.90 14.97 2.55
CA ASN A 63 1.85 15.08 1.10
C ASN A 63 1.91 13.75 0.36
N TYR A 64 2.56 12.71 0.94
CA TYR A 64 2.63 11.38 0.35
C TYR A 64 1.56 10.45 0.93
N GLN A 65 0.34 10.97 1.11
CA GLN A 65 -0.84 10.23 1.53
C GLN A 65 -2.10 10.81 0.88
N THR A 66 -3.05 9.95 0.53
CA THR A 66 -4.33 10.41 -0.02
C THR A 66 -5.25 10.89 1.09
N VAL A 67 -6.09 11.90 0.77
CA VAL A 67 -7.08 12.45 1.73
C VAL A 67 -8.16 11.44 2.15
N TYR A 68 -8.29 10.34 1.43
CA TYR A 68 -9.25 9.27 1.70
C TYR A 68 -8.63 8.01 2.30
N SER A 69 -7.34 8.03 2.64
CA SER A 69 -6.68 6.91 3.29
C SER A 69 -7.25 6.66 4.69
N GLN A 70 -7.65 5.42 4.97
CA GLN A 70 -8.25 5.04 6.26
C GLN A 70 -7.53 3.86 6.93
N LYS A 71 -6.98 2.94 6.14
CA LYS A 71 -6.39 1.70 6.64
C LYS A 71 -4.87 1.75 6.56
N LYS A 72 -4.20 1.55 7.69
CA LYS A 72 -2.75 1.40 7.74
C LYS A 72 -2.34 0.04 7.19
N GLY A 73 -1.15 -0.07 6.62
CA GLY A 73 -0.58 -1.35 6.15
C GLY A 73 0.09 -1.29 4.78
N SER A 74 -0.06 -0.19 4.04
CA SER A 74 0.63 0.02 2.77
C SER A 74 1.99 0.68 2.95
N ILE A 75 2.92 0.36 2.08
CA ILE A 75 4.25 0.97 2.02
C ILE A 75 4.27 2.17 1.08
N ALA A 76 3.39 2.19 0.08
CA ALA A 76 3.29 3.28 -0.89
C ALA A 76 1.87 3.82 -0.98
N ALA A 77 1.74 5.12 -1.22
CA ALA A 77 0.47 5.75 -1.53
C ALA A 77 0.08 5.55 -3.01
N PRO A 78 -1.22 5.46 -3.34
CA PRO A 78 -1.70 5.45 -4.71
C PRO A 78 -1.54 6.85 -5.31
N THR A 79 -0.43 7.10 -6.00
CA THR A 79 0.00 8.45 -6.42
C THR A 79 -1.01 9.21 -7.27
N ALA A 80 -1.82 8.53 -8.07
CA ALA A 80 -2.93 9.16 -8.81
C ALA A 80 -3.98 9.80 -7.88
N GLY A 81 -4.12 9.28 -6.65
CA GLY A 81 -5.02 9.81 -5.64
C GLY A 81 -4.52 11.06 -4.93
N LEU A 82 -3.21 11.38 -5.02
CA LEU A 82 -2.63 12.56 -4.38
C LEU A 82 -3.11 13.88 -4.99
N HIS A 83 -3.66 13.85 -6.20
CA HIS A 83 -4.25 15.01 -6.85
C HIS A 83 -5.61 15.41 -6.25
N PHE A 84 -6.24 14.55 -5.45
CA PHE A 84 -7.53 14.83 -4.84
C PHE A 84 -7.37 15.54 -3.50
N ASN A 85 -8.22 16.50 -3.28
CA ASN A 85 -8.49 17.09 -1.98
C ASN A 85 -9.99 16.93 -1.64
N HIS A 86 -10.38 17.25 -0.42
CA HIS A 86 -11.77 17.10 0.02
C HIS A 86 -12.77 17.90 -0.85
N ASN A 87 -12.39 19.08 -1.34
CA ASN A 87 -13.26 19.90 -2.19
C ASN A 87 -13.53 19.21 -3.53
N ILE A 88 -12.48 18.64 -4.16
CA ILE A 88 -12.63 17.92 -5.43
C ILE A 88 -13.51 16.68 -5.22
N ILE A 89 -13.29 15.92 -4.15
CA ILE A 89 -14.11 14.74 -3.84
C ILE A 89 -15.57 15.16 -3.67
N ASN A 90 -15.85 16.17 -2.88
CA ASN A 90 -17.21 16.67 -2.66
C ASN A 90 -17.89 17.14 -3.96
N GLU A 91 -17.15 17.78 -4.90
CA GLU A 91 -17.71 18.18 -6.19
C GLU A 91 -18.02 16.97 -7.09
N ILE A 92 -17.19 15.93 -7.03
CA ILE A 92 -17.43 14.69 -7.78
C ILE A 92 -18.65 13.96 -7.22
N GLU A 93 -18.78 13.85 -5.89
CA GLU A 93 -19.91 13.18 -5.23
C GLU A 93 -21.27 13.80 -5.54
N LYS A 94 -21.32 15.08 -5.88
CA LYS A 94 -22.56 15.73 -6.34
C LYS A 94 -23.09 15.18 -7.68
N LYS A 95 -22.22 14.57 -8.49
CA LYS A 95 -22.54 14.15 -9.86
C LYS A 95 -22.37 12.64 -10.08
N TYR A 96 -21.53 12.00 -9.30
CA TYR A 96 -21.14 10.60 -9.49
C TYR A 96 -21.09 9.88 -8.16
N THR A 97 -21.34 8.59 -8.18
CA THR A 97 -21.10 7.72 -7.02
C THR A 97 -19.60 7.45 -6.91
N ILE A 98 -19.01 7.72 -5.76
CA ILE A 98 -17.63 7.32 -5.45
C ILE A 98 -17.69 6.06 -4.59
N ASP A 99 -16.78 5.13 -4.87
CA ASP A 99 -16.57 3.95 -4.03
C ASP A 99 -15.07 3.71 -3.81
N PHE A 100 -14.73 3.04 -2.70
CA PHE A 100 -13.36 2.86 -2.28
C PHE A 100 -13.06 1.40 -2.00
N PHE A 101 -11.87 0.97 -2.41
CA PHE A 101 -11.29 -0.32 -2.05
C PHE A 101 -10.08 -0.12 -1.14
N THR A 102 -9.79 -1.12 -0.32
CA THR A 102 -8.51 -1.17 0.39
C THR A 102 -7.59 -2.14 -0.34
N LEU A 103 -6.41 -1.66 -0.73
CA LEU A 103 -5.33 -2.48 -1.24
C LEU A 103 -4.07 -2.14 -0.44
N HIS A 104 -3.43 -3.16 0.12
CA HIS A 104 -2.18 -3.01 0.86
C HIS A 104 -1.00 -3.18 -0.09
N VAL A 105 -0.45 -2.05 -0.53
CA VAL A 105 0.70 -2.02 -1.43
C VAL A 105 1.94 -2.52 -0.71
N GLY A 106 2.52 -3.60 -1.20
CA GLY A 106 3.69 -4.24 -0.62
C GLY A 106 5.02 -3.74 -1.19
N LEU A 107 6.13 -4.23 -0.62
CA LEU A 107 7.52 -3.92 -1.04
C LEU A 107 7.80 -4.23 -2.51
N GLY A 108 7.02 -5.13 -3.11
CA GLY A 108 7.17 -5.51 -4.51
C GLY A 108 7.02 -4.34 -5.48
N THR A 109 6.25 -3.30 -5.10
CA THR A 109 6.00 -2.14 -5.97
C THR A 109 7.26 -1.33 -6.29
N PHE A 110 8.29 -1.41 -5.45
CA PHE A 110 9.58 -0.73 -5.65
C PHE A 110 10.64 -1.61 -6.32
N LYS A 111 10.33 -2.87 -6.61
CA LYS A 111 11.26 -3.75 -7.29
C LYS A 111 11.29 -3.43 -8.78
N PRO A 112 12.47 -3.22 -9.37
CA PRO A 112 12.58 -3.04 -10.82
C PRO A 112 12.24 -4.33 -11.55
N ILE A 113 11.70 -4.20 -12.74
CA ILE A 113 11.52 -5.34 -13.66
C ILE A 113 12.92 -5.73 -14.13
N THR A 114 13.35 -6.94 -13.77
CA THR A 114 14.70 -7.45 -14.10
C THR A 114 14.70 -8.45 -15.24
N ASN A 115 13.54 -9.00 -15.59
CA ASN A 115 13.41 -9.98 -16.67
C ASN A 115 13.12 -9.29 -18.02
N GLU A 116 13.88 -9.59 -19.03
CA GLU A 116 13.62 -9.15 -20.41
C GLU A 116 12.31 -9.74 -20.97
N ASN A 117 11.96 -10.95 -20.53
CA ASN A 117 10.69 -11.58 -20.89
C ASN A 117 9.63 -11.31 -19.82
N ILE A 118 8.61 -10.54 -20.19
CA ILE A 118 7.49 -10.16 -19.32
C ILE A 118 6.76 -11.40 -18.77
N GLN A 119 6.64 -12.47 -19.53
CA GLN A 119 5.97 -13.71 -19.09
C GLN A 119 6.71 -14.44 -17.96
N LYS A 120 8.01 -14.18 -17.79
CA LYS A 120 8.84 -14.75 -16.72
C LYS A 120 8.96 -13.82 -15.51
N HIS A 121 8.34 -12.66 -15.56
CA HIS A 121 8.34 -11.75 -14.42
C HIS A 121 7.40 -12.25 -13.33
N GLU A 122 7.96 -12.56 -12.16
CA GLU A 122 7.17 -12.90 -10.97
C GLU A 122 6.47 -11.66 -10.43
N MET A 123 5.17 -11.56 -10.66
CA MET A 123 4.35 -10.51 -10.06
C MET A 123 4.15 -10.79 -8.57
N HIS A 124 4.40 -9.79 -7.75
CA HIS A 124 4.08 -9.85 -6.34
C HIS A 124 2.56 -9.83 -6.12
N SER A 125 2.11 -10.58 -5.11
CA SER A 125 0.74 -10.52 -4.63
C SER A 125 0.54 -9.37 -3.66
N GLU A 126 -0.66 -8.80 -3.66
CA GLU A 126 -1.07 -7.75 -2.74
C GLU A 126 -2.41 -8.14 -2.11
N GLU A 127 -2.61 -7.74 -0.87
CA GLU A 127 -3.86 -7.99 -0.17
C GLU A 127 -4.88 -6.92 -0.56
N ILE A 128 -6.05 -7.38 -1.01
CA ILE A 128 -7.19 -6.51 -1.33
C ILE A 128 -8.35 -6.82 -0.41
N VAL A 129 -9.07 -5.79 0.02
CA VAL A 129 -10.30 -5.91 0.80
C VAL A 129 -11.43 -5.30 0.00
N VAL A 130 -12.37 -6.16 -0.40
CA VAL A 130 -13.57 -5.81 -1.16
C VAL A 130 -14.79 -6.31 -0.41
N THR A 131 -15.76 -5.45 -0.20
CA THR A 131 -17.01 -5.81 0.45
C THR A 131 -18.03 -6.31 -0.57
N LYS A 132 -19.05 -7.06 -0.10
CA LYS A 132 -20.19 -7.42 -0.94
C LYS A 132 -20.84 -6.19 -1.58
N GLN A 133 -20.89 -5.08 -0.85
CA GLN A 133 -21.50 -3.84 -1.33
C GLN A 133 -20.69 -3.21 -2.49
N ASN A 134 -19.35 -3.25 -2.42
CA ASN A 134 -18.51 -2.84 -3.54
C ASN A 134 -18.83 -3.67 -4.81
N ILE A 135 -18.96 -4.99 -4.67
CA ILE A 135 -19.28 -5.88 -5.80
C ILE A 135 -20.65 -5.53 -6.41
N LEU A 136 -21.67 -5.32 -5.58
CA LEU A 136 -23.01 -4.95 -6.05
C LEU A 136 -22.99 -3.62 -6.82
N LYS A 137 -22.30 -2.60 -6.31
CA LYS A 137 -22.16 -1.30 -6.99
C LYS A 137 -21.44 -1.43 -8.33
N ILE A 138 -20.39 -2.27 -8.41
CA ILE A 138 -19.69 -2.56 -9.66
C ILE A 138 -20.64 -3.21 -10.67
N TYR A 139 -21.42 -4.20 -10.21
CA TYR A 139 -22.35 -4.93 -11.06
C TYR A 139 -23.48 -4.04 -11.62
N GLU A 140 -23.97 -3.11 -10.80
CA GLU A 140 -25.05 -2.18 -11.18
C GLU A 140 -24.57 -0.98 -12.01
N ALA A 141 -23.27 -0.72 -12.05
CA ALA A 141 -22.72 0.44 -12.73
C ALA A 141 -22.66 0.23 -14.26
N ASN A 142 -23.23 1.19 -15.02
CA ASN A 142 -23.11 1.19 -16.48
C ASN A 142 -21.70 1.61 -16.95
N ASN A 143 -21.05 2.49 -16.20
CA ASN A 143 -19.71 3.00 -16.50
C ASN A 143 -18.90 3.10 -15.21
N ILE A 144 -17.66 2.65 -15.26
CA ILE A 144 -16.73 2.70 -14.12
C ILE A 144 -15.47 3.45 -14.57
N THR A 145 -15.05 4.39 -13.74
CA THR A 145 -13.78 5.09 -13.89
C THR A 145 -12.87 4.73 -12.73
N ALA A 146 -11.77 4.06 -13.02
CA ALA A 146 -10.76 3.74 -12.02
C ALA A 146 -9.77 4.91 -11.86
N VAL A 147 -9.56 5.36 -10.65
CA VAL A 147 -8.53 6.36 -10.33
C VAL A 147 -7.23 5.64 -9.94
N GLY A 148 -6.28 5.65 -10.87
CA GLY A 148 -4.98 5.04 -10.72
C GLY A 148 -4.93 3.55 -11.05
N THR A 149 -3.72 3.07 -11.33
CA THR A 149 -3.45 1.66 -11.67
C THR A 149 -3.77 0.71 -10.54
N THR A 150 -3.68 1.16 -9.29
CA THR A 150 -4.05 0.39 -8.10
C THR A 150 -5.54 0.03 -8.12
N SER A 151 -6.40 1.00 -8.40
CA SER A 151 -7.86 0.76 -8.51
C SER A 151 -8.20 -0.11 -9.71
N LEU A 152 -7.56 0.12 -10.86
CA LEU A 152 -7.74 -0.72 -12.04
C LEU A 152 -7.35 -2.17 -11.76
N ARG A 153 -6.22 -2.39 -11.08
CA ARG A 153 -5.77 -3.73 -10.70
C ARG A 153 -6.77 -4.47 -9.82
N VAL A 154 -7.42 -3.77 -8.88
CA VAL A 154 -8.48 -4.37 -8.05
C VAL A 154 -9.66 -4.80 -8.92
N LEU A 155 -10.15 -3.93 -9.81
CA LEU A 155 -11.26 -4.24 -10.70
C LEU A 155 -10.98 -5.45 -11.61
N GLU A 156 -9.80 -5.48 -12.24
CA GLU A 156 -9.37 -6.61 -13.07
C GLU A 156 -9.25 -7.91 -12.24
N SER A 157 -8.72 -7.82 -11.02
CA SER A 157 -8.61 -8.98 -10.12
C SER A 157 -9.99 -9.54 -9.74
N ILE A 158 -10.96 -8.68 -9.46
CA ILE A 158 -12.34 -9.07 -9.14
C ILE A 158 -12.98 -9.77 -10.35
N TYR A 159 -12.83 -9.19 -11.55
CA TYR A 159 -13.35 -9.77 -12.78
C TYR A 159 -12.76 -11.15 -13.04
N TYR A 160 -11.44 -11.28 -12.92
CA TYR A 160 -10.74 -12.54 -13.13
C TYR A 160 -11.17 -13.63 -12.13
N LEU A 161 -11.26 -13.29 -10.84
CA LEU A 161 -11.73 -14.20 -9.79
C LEU A 161 -13.19 -14.63 -10.03
N GLY A 162 -14.05 -13.69 -10.44
CA GLY A 162 -15.44 -13.99 -10.79
C GLY A 162 -15.56 -14.95 -11.97
N SER A 163 -14.74 -14.78 -12.99
CA SER A 163 -14.73 -15.68 -14.15
C SER A 163 -14.29 -17.11 -13.78
N ILE A 164 -13.28 -17.25 -12.92
CA ILE A 164 -12.85 -18.58 -12.42
C ILE A 164 -13.95 -19.23 -11.61
N LEU A 165 -14.60 -18.50 -10.70
CA LEU A 165 -15.67 -19.04 -9.86
C LEU A 165 -16.89 -19.47 -10.69
N SER A 166 -17.22 -18.74 -11.76
CA SER A 166 -18.31 -19.11 -12.65
C SER A 166 -18.04 -20.42 -13.43
N LEU A 167 -16.78 -20.70 -13.76
CA LEU A 167 -16.38 -21.94 -14.42
C LEU A 167 -16.44 -23.18 -13.50
N ILE A 168 -16.36 -22.99 -12.19
CA ILE A 168 -16.43 -24.09 -11.22
C ILE A 168 -17.87 -24.55 -10.97
N HIS A 169 -18.86 -23.74 -11.32
CA HIS A 169 -20.28 -24.02 -11.12
C HIS A 169 -21.03 -24.49 -12.40
N ILE A 170 -20.29 -24.76 -13.47
CA ILE A 170 -20.80 -25.45 -14.66
C ILE A 170 -20.41 -26.92 -14.61
#